data_46aecb5ba78ffd390af12862ac9aab00
#
_entry.id   46aecb5ba78ffd390af12862ac9aab00
#
_cell.length_a   1.000
_cell.length_b   1.000
_cell.length_c   1.000
_cell.angle_alpha   90.00
_cell.angle_beta   90.00
_cell.angle_gamma   90.00
#
_symmetry.space_group_name_H-M   'P 1'
#
loop_
_entity.id
_entity.type
_entity.pdbx_description
1 polymer ?
#
loop_
_entity_poly.entity_id
_entity_poly.type
_entity_poly.pdbx_seq_one_letter_code
_entity_poly.pdbx_strand_id
1 'polypeptide(L)'
;MPGKSSSPKRAAKPNLRTLPLSDFFGATGPLAQQFPDYEMRPEQLAVADTIERTMQGGNICLAEAGTGVGKSLAYLIPAVRAALDGKRTIISTHTIGLQSQLIEKDIPLVLSLFHDGTEESEEKLSAISPQVMKGRANFLCKQELDFARDDL
;
A
#
# COMPACT_ATOMS: atom_id res chain seq x y z
N MET A 1 -17.98 5.68 -50.67
CA MET A 1 -17.51 6.36 -49.47
C MET A 1 -17.71 5.41 -48.30
N PRO A 2 -16.65 4.74 -47.74
CA PRO A 2 -16.80 3.90 -46.58
C PRO A 2 -16.76 4.76 -45.32
N GLY A 3 -17.77 4.56 -44.46
CA GLY A 3 -17.95 5.27 -43.21
C GLY A 3 -16.80 4.99 -42.22
N LYS A 4 -16.26 6.03 -41.62
CA LYS A 4 -15.30 5.97 -40.49
C LYS A 4 -15.99 5.35 -39.31
N SER A 5 -15.60 4.11 -38.96
CA SER A 5 -15.89 3.46 -37.67
C SER A 5 -15.23 4.27 -36.58
N SER A 6 -16.02 4.99 -35.79
CA SER A 6 -15.56 5.62 -34.55
C SER A 6 -15.40 4.54 -33.46
N SER A 7 -14.17 4.14 -33.23
CA SER A 7 -13.84 3.31 -32.04
C SER A 7 -14.37 3.99 -30.79
N PRO A 8 -15.02 3.26 -29.84
CA PRO A 8 -15.51 3.83 -28.62
C PRO A 8 -14.32 4.40 -27.82
N LYS A 9 -14.38 5.68 -27.45
CA LYS A 9 -13.42 6.31 -26.53
C LYS A 9 -13.40 5.48 -25.24
N ARG A 10 -12.27 4.82 -25.00
CA ARG A 10 -12.02 4.12 -23.74
C ARG A 10 -12.22 5.14 -22.61
N ALA A 11 -13.20 4.90 -21.73
CA ALA A 11 -13.45 5.77 -20.59
C ALA A 11 -12.14 5.96 -19.81
N ALA A 12 -11.82 7.21 -19.48
CA ALA A 12 -10.63 7.50 -18.70
C ALA A 12 -10.72 6.75 -17.36
N LYS A 13 -9.68 6.01 -17.01
CA LYS A 13 -9.63 5.32 -15.72
C LYS A 13 -9.69 6.37 -14.60
N PRO A 14 -10.41 6.09 -13.50
CA PRO A 14 -10.48 7.04 -12.39
C PRO A 14 -9.09 7.26 -11.79
N ASN A 15 -8.81 8.49 -11.38
CA ASN A 15 -7.57 8.80 -10.68
C ASN A 15 -7.62 8.16 -9.27
N LEU A 16 -6.90 7.07 -9.07
CA LEU A 16 -6.92 6.26 -7.84
C LEU A 16 -6.36 7.00 -6.62
N ARG A 17 -5.55 8.05 -6.86
CA ARG A 17 -5.02 8.90 -5.80
C ARG A 17 -6.13 9.73 -5.12
N THR A 18 -7.13 10.17 -5.88
CA THR A 18 -8.23 11.01 -5.41
C THR A 18 -9.56 10.29 -5.35
N LEU A 19 -9.61 9.01 -5.74
CA LEU A 19 -10.82 8.20 -5.68
C LEU A 19 -11.30 8.09 -4.22
N PRO A 20 -12.58 8.34 -3.89
CA PRO A 20 -13.09 8.11 -2.54
C PRO A 20 -12.77 6.71 -2.04
N LEU A 21 -12.43 6.57 -0.76
CA LEU A 21 -12.15 5.24 -0.20
C LEU A 21 -13.35 4.30 -0.29
N SER A 22 -14.58 4.81 -0.19
CA SER A 22 -15.81 4.06 -0.44
C SER A 22 -15.83 3.39 -1.82
N ASP A 23 -15.32 4.08 -2.83
CA ASP A 23 -15.27 3.55 -4.20
C ASP A 23 -14.05 2.64 -4.37
N PHE A 24 -12.93 2.96 -3.71
CA PHE A 24 -11.73 2.14 -3.74
C PHE A 24 -11.95 0.74 -3.13
N PHE A 25 -12.65 0.69 -1.99
CA PHE A 25 -13.05 -0.53 -1.30
C PHE A 25 -14.42 -1.08 -1.76
N GLY A 26 -15.08 -0.41 -2.70
CA GLY A 26 -16.40 -0.81 -3.19
C GLY A 26 -16.39 -2.09 -4.03
N ALA A 27 -17.58 -2.67 -4.25
CA ALA A 27 -17.75 -3.92 -4.98
C ALA A 27 -17.30 -3.88 -6.46
N THR A 28 -17.11 -2.70 -7.01
CA THR A 28 -16.61 -2.48 -8.39
C THR A 28 -15.29 -1.72 -8.40
N GLY A 29 -14.73 -1.47 -7.23
CA GLY A 29 -13.49 -0.71 -7.04
C GLY A 29 -12.22 -1.49 -7.42
N PRO A 30 -11.06 -0.82 -7.31
CA PRO A 30 -9.77 -1.43 -7.64
C PRO A 30 -9.49 -2.74 -6.89
N LEU A 31 -9.89 -2.85 -5.63
CA LEU A 31 -9.73 -4.08 -4.85
C LEU A 31 -10.59 -5.22 -5.41
N ALA A 32 -11.85 -4.95 -5.74
CA ALA A 32 -12.72 -5.96 -6.32
C ALA A 32 -12.27 -6.41 -7.72
N GLN A 33 -11.62 -5.53 -8.48
CA GLN A 33 -11.04 -5.87 -9.78
C GLN A 33 -9.77 -6.73 -9.64
N GLN A 34 -9.02 -6.55 -8.56
CA GLN A 34 -7.78 -7.29 -8.31
C GLN A 34 -8.02 -8.68 -7.70
N PHE A 35 -9.05 -8.83 -6.87
CA PHE A 35 -9.33 -10.04 -6.14
C PHE A 35 -10.70 -10.61 -6.55
N PRO A 36 -10.77 -11.77 -7.24
CA PRO A 36 -12.02 -12.36 -7.70
C PRO A 36 -13.04 -12.64 -6.57
N ASP A 37 -12.54 -13.00 -5.38
CA ASP A 37 -13.36 -13.33 -4.21
C ASP A 37 -13.44 -12.19 -3.21
N TYR A 38 -13.27 -10.94 -3.69
CA TYR A 38 -13.30 -9.77 -2.83
C TYR A 38 -14.69 -9.50 -2.30
N GLU A 39 -14.81 -9.42 -0.99
CA GLU A 39 -15.98 -8.94 -0.29
C GLU A 39 -15.67 -7.62 0.41
N MET A 40 -16.48 -6.61 0.12
CA MET A 40 -16.37 -5.32 0.79
C MET A 40 -16.71 -5.48 2.28
N ARG A 41 -15.79 -5.05 3.14
CA ARG A 41 -15.94 -5.08 4.60
C ARG A 41 -16.08 -3.68 5.14
N PRO A 42 -17.25 -3.32 5.69
CA PRO A 42 -17.48 -1.97 6.22
C PRO A 42 -16.47 -1.55 7.29
N GLU A 43 -16.02 -2.51 8.11
CA GLU A 43 -15.02 -2.28 9.15
C GLU A 43 -13.65 -1.91 8.57
N GLN A 44 -13.25 -2.56 7.47
CA GLN A 44 -12.02 -2.24 6.77
C GLN A 44 -12.05 -0.83 6.20
N LEU A 45 -13.16 -0.45 5.57
CA LEU A 45 -13.37 0.89 5.04
C LEU A 45 -13.36 1.94 6.16
N ALA A 46 -14.03 1.68 7.29
CA ALA A 46 -14.08 2.59 8.43
C ALA A 46 -12.68 2.85 9.01
N VAL A 47 -11.85 1.81 9.13
CA VAL A 47 -10.46 1.93 9.57
C VAL A 47 -9.64 2.76 8.58
N ALA A 48 -9.74 2.47 7.28
CA ALA A 48 -9.02 3.19 6.24
C ALA A 48 -9.39 4.69 6.22
N ASP A 49 -10.66 5.02 6.27
CA ASP A 49 -11.18 6.39 6.29
C ASP A 49 -10.72 7.15 7.55
N THR A 50 -10.75 6.49 8.71
CA THR A 50 -10.26 7.07 9.96
C THR A 50 -8.76 7.38 9.89
N ILE A 51 -7.96 6.46 9.34
CA ILE A 51 -6.52 6.64 9.17
C ILE A 51 -6.25 7.79 8.19
N GLU A 52 -6.91 7.82 7.03
CA GLU A 52 -6.70 8.87 6.03
C GLU A 52 -7.02 10.26 6.61
N ARG A 53 -8.16 10.42 7.29
CA ARG A 53 -8.52 11.69 7.96
C ARG A 53 -7.53 12.07 9.05
N THR A 54 -7.05 11.10 9.82
CA THR A 54 -6.07 11.34 10.88
C THR A 54 -4.73 11.81 10.31
N MET A 55 -4.26 11.20 9.22
CA MET A 55 -3.04 11.60 8.53
C MET A 55 -3.13 13.01 7.91
N GLN A 56 -4.32 13.38 7.42
CA GLN A 56 -4.57 14.72 6.89
C GLN A 56 -4.64 15.79 7.98
N GLY A 57 -5.26 15.46 9.10
CA GLY A 57 -5.48 16.37 10.22
C GLY A 57 -4.30 16.50 11.20
N GLY A 58 -3.27 15.65 11.08
CA GLY A 58 -2.13 15.64 12.02
C GLY A 58 -2.51 15.18 13.43
N ASN A 59 -3.56 14.38 13.57
CA ASN A 59 -4.08 13.88 14.84
C ASN A 59 -3.52 12.49 15.18
N ILE A 60 -3.94 11.94 16.32
CA ILE A 60 -3.65 10.58 16.75
C ILE A 60 -4.91 9.73 16.58
N CYS A 61 -4.77 8.55 16.00
CA CYS A 61 -5.82 7.54 15.89
C CYS A 61 -5.44 6.30 16.69
N LEU A 62 -6.35 5.82 17.49
CA LEU A 62 -6.28 4.50 18.13
C LEU A 62 -7.42 3.66 17.53
N ALA A 63 -7.08 2.63 16.78
CA ALA A 63 -8.05 1.77 16.11
C ALA A 63 -7.80 0.31 16.50
N GLU A 64 -8.84 -0.37 16.99
CA GLU A 64 -8.85 -1.80 17.21
C GLU A 64 -9.72 -2.46 16.13
N ALA A 65 -9.19 -3.49 15.50
CA ALA A 65 -9.91 -4.27 14.50
C ALA A 65 -9.55 -5.76 14.64
N GLY A 66 -10.54 -6.62 14.53
CA GLY A 66 -10.40 -8.07 14.63
C GLY A 66 -9.40 -8.66 13.63
N THR A 67 -9.03 -9.92 13.81
CA THR A 67 -8.24 -10.68 12.84
C THR A 67 -9.06 -10.90 11.57
N GLY A 68 -8.40 -10.88 10.39
CA GLY A 68 -9.09 -11.15 9.12
C GLY A 68 -9.81 -9.95 8.49
N VAL A 69 -9.94 -8.80 9.16
CA VAL A 69 -10.60 -7.59 8.61
C VAL A 69 -9.83 -6.97 7.43
N GLY A 70 -8.58 -7.38 7.18
CA GLY A 70 -7.76 -6.81 6.11
C GLY A 70 -7.07 -5.50 6.52
N LYS A 71 -6.62 -5.42 7.78
CA LYS A 71 -5.95 -4.23 8.35
C LYS A 71 -4.80 -3.71 7.49
N SER A 72 -4.00 -4.60 6.88
CA SER A 72 -2.86 -4.20 6.05
C SER A 72 -3.30 -3.28 4.91
N LEU A 73 -4.33 -3.64 4.17
CA LEU A 73 -4.86 -2.80 3.09
C LEU A 73 -5.46 -1.49 3.63
N ALA A 74 -6.13 -1.56 4.79
CA ALA A 74 -6.76 -0.38 5.39
C ALA A 74 -5.77 0.73 5.75
N TYR A 75 -4.53 0.41 6.16
CA TYR A 75 -3.53 1.44 6.42
C TYR A 75 -2.56 1.66 5.26
N LEU A 76 -2.30 0.66 4.42
CA LEU A 76 -1.37 0.82 3.30
C LEU A 76 -1.93 1.70 2.18
N ILE A 77 -3.23 1.66 1.89
CA ILE A 77 -3.84 2.49 0.86
C ILE A 77 -3.69 3.98 1.20
N PRO A 78 -4.06 4.48 2.39
CA PRO A 78 -3.77 5.85 2.81
C PRO A 78 -2.27 6.18 2.84
N ALA A 79 -1.42 5.22 3.27
CA ALA A 79 0.03 5.40 3.31
C ALA A 79 0.64 5.61 1.92
N VAL A 80 0.21 4.82 0.93
CA VAL A 80 0.65 4.97 -0.47
C VAL A 80 0.15 6.28 -1.07
N ARG A 81 -1.09 6.70 -0.78
CA ARG A 81 -1.58 8.03 -1.18
C ARG A 81 -0.72 9.15 -0.63
N ALA A 82 -0.38 9.08 0.67
CA ALA A 82 0.51 10.05 1.29
C ALA A 82 1.91 10.05 0.65
N ALA A 83 2.44 8.88 0.29
CA ALA A 83 3.72 8.76 -0.40
C ALA A 83 3.68 9.36 -1.82
N LEU A 84 2.58 9.15 -2.56
CA LEU A 84 2.33 9.79 -3.86
C LEU A 84 2.22 11.32 -3.75
N ASP A 85 1.88 11.83 -2.56
CA ASP A 85 1.91 13.27 -2.23
C ASP A 85 3.29 13.76 -1.74
N GLY A 86 4.32 12.91 -1.84
CA GLY A 86 5.68 13.22 -1.41
C GLY A 86 5.89 13.15 0.11
N LYS A 87 4.93 12.64 0.86
CA LYS A 87 5.05 12.47 2.32
C LYS A 87 5.77 11.17 2.66
N ARG A 88 6.55 11.18 3.74
CA ARG A 88 7.19 9.98 4.27
C ARG A 88 6.27 9.30 5.28
N THR A 89 6.04 8.00 5.09
CA THR A 89 5.27 7.17 6.02
C THR A 89 6.17 6.15 6.69
N ILE A 90 6.02 5.96 8.00
CA ILE A 90 6.74 4.96 8.79
C ILE A 90 5.72 3.97 9.32
N ILE A 91 5.93 2.68 9.03
CA ILE A 91 5.10 1.58 9.54
C ILE A 91 5.94 0.76 10.51
N SER A 92 5.54 0.75 11.78
CA SER A 92 6.19 -0.06 12.81
C SER A 92 5.38 -1.32 13.11
N THR A 93 6.05 -2.45 13.17
CA THR A 93 5.43 -3.75 13.50
C THR A 93 6.30 -4.53 14.47
N HIS A 94 5.67 -5.35 15.29
CA HIS A 94 6.35 -6.09 16.36
C HIS A 94 7.15 -7.28 15.84
N THR A 95 6.75 -7.92 14.72
CA THR A 95 7.37 -9.16 14.26
C THR A 95 8.12 -8.99 12.95
N ILE A 96 9.26 -9.69 12.81
CA ILE A 96 10.05 -9.74 11.57
C ILE A 96 9.21 -10.36 10.43
N GLY A 97 8.42 -11.39 10.75
CA GLY A 97 7.55 -12.03 9.76
C GLY A 97 6.56 -11.06 9.12
N LEU A 98 5.96 -10.16 9.91
CA LEU A 98 5.06 -9.13 9.37
C LEU A 98 5.83 -8.06 8.58
N GLN A 99 7.07 -7.72 9.00
CA GLN A 99 7.93 -6.82 8.20
C GLN A 99 8.21 -7.41 6.81
N SER A 100 8.58 -8.69 6.75
CA SER A 100 8.82 -9.39 5.48
C SER A 100 7.55 -9.46 4.63
N GLN A 101 6.42 -9.81 5.22
CA GLN A 101 5.14 -9.82 4.51
C GLN A 101 4.80 -8.45 3.91
N LEU A 102 4.97 -7.38 4.68
CA LEU A 102 4.69 -6.02 4.21
C LEU A 102 5.56 -5.64 3.02
N ILE A 103 6.88 -5.85 3.10
CA ILE A 103 7.81 -5.41 2.05
C ILE A 103 7.76 -6.29 0.80
N GLU A 104 7.55 -7.60 0.98
CA GLU A 104 7.62 -8.58 -0.12
C GLU A 104 6.27 -8.80 -0.83
N LYS A 105 5.15 -8.55 -0.13
CA LYS A 105 3.81 -8.87 -0.63
C LYS A 105 2.85 -7.68 -0.60
N ASP A 106 2.58 -7.13 0.59
CA ASP A 106 1.46 -6.23 0.77
C ASP A 106 1.71 -4.86 0.11
N ILE A 107 2.92 -4.29 0.26
CA ILE A 107 3.27 -3.01 -0.37
C ILE A 107 3.33 -3.12 -1.89
N PRO A 108 4.03 -4.10 -2.51
CA PRO A 108 4.00 -4.28 -3.96
C PRO A 108 2.59 -4.46 -4.52
N LEU A 109 1.75 -5.23 -3.81
CA LEU A 109 0.36 -5.41 -4.18
C LEU A 109 -0.41 -4.08 -4.20
N VAL A 110 -0.31 -3.28 -3.12
CA VAL A 110 -0.99 -1.99 -3.04
C VAL A 110 -0.46 -1.02 -4.10
N LEU A 111 0.86 -0.97 -4.33
CA LEU A 111 1.44 -0.14 -5.39
C LEU A 111 0.89 -0.53 -6.77
N SER A 112 0.73 -1.83 -7.04
CA SER A 112 0.16 -2.31 -8.31
C SER A 112 -1.30 -1.86 -8.54
N LEU A 113 -2.07 -1.66 -7.46
CA LEU A 113 -3.43 -1.13 -7.55
C LEU A 113 -3.45 0.31 -8.07
N PHE A 114 -2.40 1.11 -7.78
CA PHE A 114 -2.30 2.50 -8.23
C PHE A 114 -1.74 2.67 -9.63
N HIS A 115 -1.34 1.58 -10.28
CA HIS A 115 -0.83 1.61 -11.65
C HIS A 115 -1.99 1.68 -12.65
N ASP A 116 -2.18 2.84 -13.28
CA ASP A 116 -3.26 3.06 -14.26
C ASP A 116 -2.83 2.82 -15.73
N GLY A 117 -1.56 2.47 -15.95
CA GLY A 117 -0.98 2.22 -17.27
C GLY A 117 -0.51 3.48 -17.99
N THR A 118 -0.38 4.60 -17.29
CA THR A 118 0.21 5.84 -17.83
C THR A 118 1.67 5.96 -17.41
N GLU A 119 2.50 6.63 -18.23
CA GLU A 119 3.90 6.93 -17.90
C GLU A 119 4.00 7.78 -16.61
N GLU A 120 3.06 8.70 -16.42
CA GLU A 120 3.02 9.54 -15.21
C GLU A 120 2.79 8.72 -13.94
N SER A 121 1.91 7.72 -13.97
CA SER A 121 1.70 6.83 -12.83
C SER A 121 2.92 5.97 -12.54
N GLU A 122 3.58 5.49 -13.59
CA GLU A 122 4.79 4.68 -13.50
C GLU A 122 5.96 5.48 -12.89
N GLU A 123 6.19 6.70 -13.35
CA GLU A 123 7.21 7.60 -12.80
C GLU A 123 6.97 7.87 -11.29
N LYS A 124 5.73 8.22 -10.91
CA LYS A 124 5.38 8.50 -9.52
C LYS A 124 5.51 7.28 -8.62
N LEU A 125 5.09 6.12 -9.08
CA LEU A 125 5.19 4.87 -8.32
C LEU A 125 6.64 4.41 -8.18
N SER A 126 7.48 4.59 -9.20
CA SER A 126 8.91 4.26 -9.15
C SER A 126 9.70 5.14 -8.18
N ALA A 127 9.21 6.34 -7.90
CA ALA A 127 9.78 7.23 -6.88
C ALA A 127 9.50 6.75 -5.44
N ILE A 128 8.52 5.86 -5.23
CA ILE A 128 8.24 5.27 -3.93
C ILE A 128 9.21 4.10 -3.70
N SER A 129 10.15 4.27 -2.77
CA SER A 129 11.16 3.26 -2.43
C SER A 129 10.96 2.75 -1.00
N PRO A 130 10.22 1.66 -0.80
CA PRO A 130 10.03 1.07 0.52
C PRO A 130 11.36 0.51 1.06
N GLN A 131 11.66 0.81 2.33
CA GLN A 131 12.87 0.37 2.99
C GLN A 131 12.55 -0.33 4.30
N VAL A 132 13.29 -1.38 4.63
CA VAL A 132 13.16 -2.09 5.91
C VAL A 132 14.24 -1.61 6.87
N MET A 133 13.82 -1.25 8.08
CA MET A 133 14.72 -0.99 9.20
C MET A 133 14.46 -2.03 10.28
N LYS A 134 15.48 -2.83 10.59
CA LYS A 134 15.44 -3.83 11.67
C LYS A 134 16.21 -3.30 12.87
N GLY A 135 15.84 -3.77 14.06
CA GLY A 135 16.62 -3.51 15.28
C GLY A 135 18.05 -4.06 15.16
N ARG A 136 19.00 -3.43 15.86
CA ARG A 136 20.43 -3.79 15.80
C ARG A 136 20.70 -5.29 16.03
N ALA A 137 19.93 -5.94 16.90
CA ALA A 137 20.04 -7.36 17.19
C ALA A 137 19.74 -8.29 15.99
N ASN A 138 19.14 -7.76 14.91
CA ASN A 138 18.81 -8.52 13.70
C ASN A 138 19.83 -8.32 12.57
N PHE A 139 20.95 -7.66 12.85
CA PHE A 139 22.07 -7.52 11.91
C PHE A 139 23.30 -8.25 12.42
N LEU A 140 24.08 -8.81 11.50
CA LEU A 140 25.35 -9.41 11.80
C LEU A 140 26.31 -8.36 12.36
N CYS A 141 26.85 -8.60 13.55
CA CYS A 141 27.93 -7.79 14.09
C CYS A 141 29.25 -8.23 13.44
N LYS A 142 29.91 -7.34 12.69
CA LYS A 142 31.19 -7.65 12.04
C LYS A 142 32.26 -8.04 13.06
N GLN A 143 32.31 -7.35 14.18
CA GLN A 143 33.30 -7.63 15.23
C GLN A 143 33.12 -9.03 15.83
N GLU A 144 31.90 -9.44 16.14
CA GLU A 144 31.59 -10.81 16.59
C GLU A 144 31.94 -11.86 15.54
N LEU A 145 31.68 -11.55 14.27
CA LEU A 145 32.06 -12.44 13.18
C LEU A 145 33.58 -12.60 13.04
N ASP A 146 34.32 -11.50 13.18
CA ASP A 146 35.78 -11.53 13.09
C ASP A 146 36.37 -12.35 14.26
N PHE A 147 35.90 -12.15 15.48
CA PHE A 147 36.28 -12.99 16.62
C PHE A 147 35.99 -14.49 16.38
N ALA A 148 34.78 -14.81 15.89
CA ALA A 148 34.43 -16.21 15.64
C ALA A 148 35.23 -16.85 14.51
N ARG A 149 35.83 -16.05 13.61
CA ARG A 149 36.74 -16.57 12.54
C ARG A 149 38.17 -16.81 13.04
N ASP A 150 38.61 -16.03 14.01
CA ASP A 150 39.94 -16.16 14.59
C ASP A 150 40.04 -17.37 15.56
N ASP A 151 38.90 -17.87 16.04
CA ASP A 151 38.76 -19.04 16.93
C ASP A 151 38.60 -20.38 16.16
N LEU A 152 38.57 -20.36 14.80
CA LEU A 152 38.48 -21.55 13.93
C LEU A 152 39.84 -21.90 13.29
#